data_fe9d90f37a68c8f09d259c4095ff1f21
#
_entry.id   fe9d90f37a68c8f09d259c4095ff1f21
#
_cell.length_a   1.000
_cell.length_b   1.000
_cell.length_c   1.000
_cell.angle_alpha   90.00
_cell.angle_beta   90.00
_cell.angle_gamma   90.00
#
_symmetry.space_group_name_H-M   'P 1'
#
loop_
_entity.id
_entity.type
_entity.pdbx_description
1 polymer ?
#
loop_
_entity_poly.entity_id
_entity_poly.type
_entity_poly.pdbx_seq_one_letter_code
_entity_poly.pdbx_strand_id
1 'polypeptide(L)'
;YAFYFGSTAENTKDLANLKDLEGCCGIKLFAGSSTGNLLVAEEDDIDKVFQNSSKVVAVHSEDEAILNINKKLIKNGDVHSHPVWRSVECAISSTRRIVRIAERHNKKAHILHITTKEEIDFLSQHKGNITFEITPQHLTIYAPDCYDKLGTYAQMNPPLRDKSHYDRLWYGVRNNLNDTIGSDHAPHLKVNKDKVYPNSPSGMPGVQTLMPVMLNHVNDGKLTLNQLINFVCENPVKIFGIKNKGFIKEGY
;
A
#
# COMPACT_ATOMS: atom_id res chain seq x y z
N TYR A 1 1.53 5.25 19.51
CA TYR A 1 2.22 4.75 18.31
C TYR A 1 2.45 3.25 18.41
N ALA A 2 2.63 2.61 17.26
CA ALA A 2 3.06 1.22 17.15
C ALA A 2 3.88 1.05 15.85
N PHE A 3 4.62 -0.06 15.76
CA PHE A 3 5.48 -0.36 14.62
C PHE A 3 5.10 -1.69 13.97
N TYR A 4 5.40 -1.82 12.70
CA TYR A 4 5.45 -3.11 12.03
C TYR A 4 6.79 -3.80 12.30
N PHE A 5 6.75 -5.11 12.49
CA PHE A 5 7.95 -5.93 12.44
C PHE A 5 8.25 -6.29 10.98
N GLY A 6 9.44 -5.93 10.47
CA GLY A 6 9.86 -6.24 9.10
C GLY A 6 10.18 -7.72 8.94
N SER A 7 9.50 -8.40 7.99
CA SER A 7 9.82 -9.79 7.67
C SER A 7 10.97 -9.86 6.66
N THR A 8 11.81 -10.89 6.81
CA THR A 8 12.85 -11.32 5.88
C THR A 8 12.78 -12.85 5.72
N ALA A 9 13.48 -13.41 4.74
CA ALA A 9 13.56 -14.86 4.58
C ALA A 9 14.14 -15.57 5.83
N GLU A 10 15.05 -14.89 6.54
CA GLU A 10 15.79 -15.45 7.67
C GLU A 10 14.99 -15.42 8.99
N ASN A 11 14.11 -14.41 9.19
CA ASN A 11 13.41 -14.20 10.47
C ASN A 11 11.99 -14.76 10.52
N THR A 12 11.59 -15.58 9.53
CA THR A 12 10.21 -16.09 9.44
C THR A 12 9.76 -16.85 10.69
N LYS A 13 10.67 -17.53 11.40
CA LYS A 13 10.36 -18.28 12.63
C LYS A 13 10.02 -17.37 13.82
N ASP A 14 10.55 -16.15 13.83
CA ASP A 14 10.32 -15.20 14.93
C ASP A 14 8.92 -14.60 14.89
N LEU A 15 8.24 -14.65 13.74
CA LEU A 15 6.92 -14.05 13.51
C LEU A 15 5.83 -14.67 14.39
N ALA A 16 6.00 -15.91 14.81
CA ALA A 16 5.09 -16.59 15.74
C ALA A 16 5.09 -15.95 17.14
N ASN A 17 6.22 -15.38 17.56
CA ASN A 17 6.43 -14.80 18.88
C ASN A 17 5.92 -13.36 19.02
N LEU A 18 5.43 -12.74 17.91
CA LEU A 18 5.01 -11.34 17.91
C LEU A 18 3.61 -11.12 18.51
N LYS A 19 2.86 -12.19 18.80
CA LYS A 19 1.45 -12.12 19.22
C LYS A 19 1.24 -11.11 20.36
N ASP A 20 2.04 -11.19 21.40
CA ASP A 20 1.90 -10.38 22.61
C ASP A 20 2.99 -9.29 22.72
N LEU A 21 3.76 -9.07 21.64
CA LEU A 21 4.80 -8.04 21.63
C LEU A 21 4.15 -6.66 21.67
N GLU A 22 4.38 -5.94 22.78
CA GLU A 22 3.88 -4.59 22.97
C GLU A 22 4.47 -3.62 21.92
N GLY A 23 3.65 -2.70 21.43
CA GLY A 23 4.07 -1.74 20.41
C GLY A 23 4.20 -2.32 18.99
N CYS A 24 3.98 -3.63 18.79
CA CYS A 24 3.95 -4.25 17.47
C CYS A 24 2.51 -4.36 16.97
N CYS A 25 2.15 -3.61 15.91
CA CYS A 25 0.81 -3.64 15.34
C CYS A 25 0.61 -4.71 14.26
N GLY A 26 1.68 -5.21 13.64
CA GLY A 26 1.62 -6.16 12.55
C GLY A 26 2.99 -6.52 12.00
N ILE A 27 2.99 -7.29 10.92
CA ILE A 27 4.18 -7.71 10.20
C ILE A 27 4.22 -6.95 8.87
N LYS A 28 5.37 -6.40 8.47
CA LYS A 28 5.55 -5.78 7.16
C LYS A 28 6.26 -6.73 6.22
N LEU A 29 5.66 -6.98 5.07
CA LEU A 29 6.20 -7.79 3.99
C LEU A 29 6.40 -6.92 2.73
N PHE A 30 7.57 -6.99 2.11
CA PHE A 30 7.83 -6.46 0.77
C PHE A 30 7.95 -7.62 -0.21
N ALA A 31 6.90 -7.87 -1.00
CA ALA A 31 6.89 -8.92 -2.03
C ALA A 31 7.59 -8.47 -3.33
N GLY A 32 7.84 -7.19 -3.48
CA GLY A 32 8.60 -6.56 -4.56
C GLY A 32 9.52 -5.46 -4.04
N SER A 33 10.57 -5.17 -4.79
CA SER A 33 11.56 -4.15 -4.47
C SER A 33 10.94 -2.75 -4.35
N SER A 34 11.21 -2.10 -3.24
CA SER A 34 10.85 -0.71 -2.98
C SER A 34 12.05 0.01 -2.34
N THR A 35 11.82 0.92 -1.42
CA THR A 35 12.89 1.56 -0.63
C THR A 35 13.33 0.64 0.50
N GLY A 36 14.64 0.38 0.63
CA GLY A 36 15.21 -0.47 1.68
C GLY A 36 15.61 -1.87 1.20
N ASN A 37 15.89 -2.76 2.14
CA ASN A 37 16.49 -4.09 1.90
C ASN A 37 15.68 -5.27 2.50
N LEU A 38 14.39 -5.07 2.77
CA LEU A 38 13.51 -6.09 3.37
C LEU A 38 12.71 -6.86 2.31
N LEU A 39 13.35 -7.23 1.19
CA LEU A 39 12.67 -7.97 0.11
C LEU A 39 12.47 -9.43 0.49
N VAL A 40 11.25 -9.94 0.29
CA VAL A 40 10.88 -11.37 0.36
C VAL A 40 10.11 -11.69 -0.93
N ALA A 41 10.83 -12.06 -1.99
CA ALA A 41 10.27 -12.22 -3.33
C ALA A 41 9.79 -13.65 -3.64
N GLU A 42 10.51 -14.64 -3.08
CA GLU A 42 10.26 -16.05 -3.38
C GLU A 42 8.97 -16.54 -2.74
N GLU A 43 8.18 -17.33 -3.48
CA GLU A 43 6.89 -17.82 -3.01
C GLU A 43 7.00 -18.64 -1.74
N ASP A 44 8.02 -19.51 -1.64
CA ASP A 44 8.25 -20.35 -0.47
C ASP A 44 8.55 -19.52 0.80
N ASP A 45 9.23 -18.39 0.66
CA ASP A 45 9.52 -17.53 1.81
C ASP A 45 8.31 -16.68 2.20
N ILE A 46 7.53 -16.21 1.22
CA ILE A 46 6.24 -15.57 1.47
C ILE A 46 5.29 -16.57 2.18
N ASP A 47 5.25 -17.82 1.74
CA ASP A 47 4.44 -18.89 2.37
C ASP A 47 4.82 -19.08 3.84
N LYS A 48 6.13 -19.15 4.14
CA LYS A 48 6.64 -19.24 5.53
C LYS A 48 6.27 -18.00 6.37
N VAL A 49 6.30 -16.80 5.79
CA VAL A 49 5.84 -15.58 6.49
C VAL A 49 4.40 -15.74 6.92
N PHE A 50 3.50 -16.14 6.02
CA PHE A 50 2.08 -16.33 6.36
C PHE A 50 1.89 -17.50 7.31
N GLN A 51 2.52 -18.63 7.07
CA GLN A 51 2.46 -19.81 7.95
C GLN A 51 2.75 -19.44 9.42
N ASN A 52 3.84 -18.69 9.64
CA ASN A 52 4.30 -18.32 10.98
C ASN A 52 3.70 -17.02 11.53
N SER A 53 2.94 -16.26 10.74
CA SER A 53 2.41 -14.97 11.18
C SER A 53 1.44 -15.13 12.35
N SER A 54 1.63 -14.34 13.40
CA SER A 54 0.75 -14.25 14.56
C SER A 54 -0.05 -12.95 14.62
N LYS A 55 0.23 -12.02 13.70
CA LYS A 55 -0.44 -10.72 13.53
C LYS A 55 -0.81 -10.51 12.05
N VAL A 56 -1.55 -9.45 11.74
CA VAL A 56 -1.84 -9.06 10.36
C VAL A 56 -0.54 -8.82 9.59
N VAL A 57 -0.46 -9.32 8.36
CA VAL A 57 0.67 -9.09 7.45
C VAL A 57 0.29 -7.96 6.50
N ALA A 58 0.95 -6.81 6.63
CA ALA A 58 0.81 -5.65 5.76
C ALA A 58 1.81 -5.77 4.59
N VAL A 59 1.31 -5.80 3.36
CA VAL A 59 2.09 -6.21 2.19
C VAL A 59 2.24 -5.08 1.18
N HIS A 60 3.49 -4.71 0.87
CA HIS A 60 3.81 -4.03 -0.38
C HIS A 60 3.79 -5.07 -1.51
N SER A 61 2.77 -5.01 -2.36
CA SER A 61 2.43 -6.08 -3.30
C SER A 61 2.78 -5.69 -4.74
N GLU A 62 4.03 -5.93 -5.12
CA GLU A 62 4.50 -5.90 -6.50
C GLU A 62 5.31 -7.18 -6.79
N ASP A 63 5.20 -7.70 -8.02
CA ASP A 63 5.87 -8.95 -8.41
C ASP A 63 7.32 -8.69 -8.82
N GLU A 64 8.28 -9.17 -8.03
CA GLU A 64 9.71 -8.92 -8.25
C GLU A 64 10.22 -9.52 -9.58
N ALA A 65 9.70 -10.69 -9.99
CA ALA A 65 10.09 -11.29 -11.25
C ALA A 65 9.67 -10.41 -12.43
N ILE A 66 8.45 -9.87 -12.39
CA ILE A 66 7.95 -8.94 -13.41
C ILE A 66 8.73 -7.62 -13.37
N LEU A 67 9.03 -7.08 -12.18
CA LEU A 67 9.87 -5.88 -12.04
C LEU A 67 11.23 -6.08 -12.71
N ASN A 68 11.88 -7.22 -12.50
CA ASN A 68 13.17 -7.53 -13.09
C ASN A 68 13.10 -7.68 -14.61
N ILE A 69 12.08 -8.34 -15.15
CA ILE A 69 11.84 -8.45 -16.59
C ILE A 69 11.63 -7.06 -17.22
N ASN A 70 10.84 -6.22 -16.55
CA ASN A 70 10.46 -4.90 -17.04
C ASN A 70 11.53 -3.84 -16.82
N LYS A 71 12.60 -4.11 -16.08
CA LYS A 71 13.68 -3.15 -15.79
C LYS A 71 14.27 -2.51 -17.06
N LYS A 72 14.29 -3.26 -18.17
CA LYS A 72 14.69 -2.78 -19.51
C LYS A 72 13.80 -1.67 -20.07
N LEU A 73 12.60 -1.46 -19.52
CA LEU A 73 11.65 -0.42 -19.94
C LEU A 73 11.93 0.93 -19.27
N ILE A 74 12.83 0.98 -18.30
CA ILE A 74 13.28 2.22 -17.66
C ILE A 74 14.00 3.08 -18.69
N LYS A 75 13.52 4.31 -18.85
CA LYS A 75 14.16 5.31 -19.70
C LYS A 75 14.81 6.37 -18.84
N ASN A 76 16.13 6.50 -18.96
CA ASN A 76 16.88 7.51 -18.21
C ASN A 76 16.35 8.93 -18.54
N GLY A 77 16.08 9.72 -17.51
CA GLY A 77 15.52 11.06 -17.62
C GLY A 77 14.01 11.13 -17.87
N ASP A 78 13.32 10.00 -18.08
CA ASP A 78 11.89 9.95 -18.40
C ASP A 78 11.11 9.25 -17.29
N VAL A 79 10.55 10.02 -16.35
CA VAL A 79 9.74 9.51 -15.23
C VAL A 79 8.42 8.87 -15.69
N HIS A 80 7.94 9.16 -16.90
CA HIS A 80 6.76 8.49 -17.46
C HIS A 80 6.99 6.99 -17.70
N SER A 81 8.24 6.56 -17.78
CA SER A 81 8.58 5.12 -17.86
C SER A 81 8.41 4.39 -16.52
N HIS A 82 8.23 5.11 -15.40
CA HIS A 82 8.07 4.51 -14.07
C HIS A 82 6.82 3.60 -13.96
N PRO A 83 5.60 4.03 -14.32
CA PRO A 83 4.42 3.15 -14.34
C PRO A 83 4.46 2.08 -15.44
N VAL A 84 5.31 2.22 -16.45
CA VAL A 84 5.52 1.18 -17.47
C VAL A 84 6.40 0.06 -16.92
N TRP A 85 7.46 0.40 -16.22
CA TRP A 85 8.30 -0.55 -15.52
C TRP A 85 7.53 -1.29 -14.42
N ARG A 86 6.92 -0.54 -13.51
CA ARG A 86 6.07 -1.05 -12.43
C ARG A 86 4.64 -1.21 -12.94
N SER A 87 4.45 -2.17 -13.84
CA SER A 87 3.23 -2.33 -14.62
C SER A 87 2.01 -2.72 -13.77
N VAL A 88 0.82 -2.62 -14.37
CA VAL A 88 -0.44 -3.12 -13.79
C VAL A 88 -0.33 -4.62 -13.49
N GLU A 89 0.24 -5.39 -14.42
CA GLU A 89 0.44 -6.85 -14.23
C GLU A 89 1.34 -7.14 -13.04
N CYS A 90 2.38 -6.32 -12.80
CA CYS A 90 3.25 -6.45 -11.64
C CYS A 90 2.46 -6.36 -10.31
N ALA A 91 1.52 -5.43 -10.22
CA ALA A 91 0.68 -5.24 -9.04
C ALA A 91 -0.32 -6.40 -8.85
N ILE A 92 -1.13 -6.68 -9.88
CA ILE A 92 -2.21 -7.69 -9.75
C ILE A 92 -1.67 -9.13 -9.62
N SER A 93 -0.56 -9.49 -10.29
CA SER A 93 0.08 -10.80 -10.15
C SER A 93 0.49 -11.06 -8.71
N SER A 94 1.20 -10.11 -8.10
CA SER A 94 1.61 -10.19 -6.69
C SER A 94 0.39 -10.27 -5.77
N THR A 95 -0.60 -9.39 -5.96
CA THR A 95 -1.79 -9.33 -5.11
C THR A 95 -2.57 -10.66 -5.13
N ARG A 96 -2.74 -11.29 -6.29
CA ARG A 96 -3.35 -12.62 -6.40
C ARG A 96 -2.54 -13.69 -5.67
N ARG A 97 -1.22 -13.66 -5.79
CA ARG A 97 -0.31 -14.59 -5.11
C ARG A 97 -0.42 -14.44 -3.59
N ILE A 98 -0.38 -13.21 -3.07
CA ILE A 98 -0.48 -12.93 -1.64
C ILE A 98 -1.82 -13.39 -1.06
N VAL A 99 -2.93 -13.07 -1.74
CA VAL A 99 -4.28 -13.48 -1.29
C VAL A 99 -4.39 -15.00 -1.23
N ARG A 100 -3.97 -15.71 -2.29
CA ARG A 100 -3.96 -17.17 -2.33
C ARG A 100 -3.18 -17.79 -1.17
N ILE A 101 -2.01 -17.27 -0.85
CA ILE A 101 -1.16 -17.77 0.25
C ILE A 101 -1.81 -17.45 1.61
N ALA A 102 -2.30 -16.23 1.81
CA ALA A 102 -2.96 -15.83 3.05
C ALA A 102 -4.21 -16.70 3.34
N GLU A 103 -5.04 -16.96 2.32
CA GLU A 103 -6.21 -17.82 2.43
C GLU A 103 -5.83 -19.28 2.73
N ARG A 104 -4.80 -19.83 2.07
CA ARG A 104 -4.28 -21.18 2.34
C ARG A 104 -3.94 -21.38 3.82
N HIS A 105 -3.34 -20.39 4.46
CA HIS A 105 -2.96 -20.44 5.87
C HIS A 105 -4.03 -19.88 6.82
N ASN A 106 -5.19 -19.43 6.30
CA ASN A 106 -6.24 -18.74 7.07
C ASN A 106 -5.68 -17.58 7.91
N LYS A 107 -4.82 -16.76 7.29
CA LYS A 107 -4.14 -15.62 7.93
C LYS A 107 -4.65 -14.29 7.41
N LYS A 108 -4.51 -13.26 8.25
CA LYS A 108 -4.91 -11.89 7.89
C LYS A 108 -3.83 -11.23 7.02
N ALA A 109 -4.23 -10.73 5.86
CA ALA A 109 -3.41 -9.88 5.01
C ALA A 109 -4.05 -8.50 4.85
N HIS A 110 -3.23 -7.46 4.86
CA HIS A 110 -3.60 -6.09 4.53
C HIS A 110 -2.76 -5.62 3.35
N ILE A 111 -3.39 -5.50 2.18
CA ILE A 111 -2.69 -5.10 0.96
C ILE A 111 -2.59 -3.58 0.95
N LEU A 112 -1.37 -3.07 1.01
CA LEU A 112 -1.07 -1.66 1.11
C LEU A 112 -1.25 -0.96 -0.24
N HIS A 113 -1.61 0.34 -0.22
CA HIS A 113 -1.54 1.29 -1.33
C HIS A 113 -1.95 0.72 -2.71
N ILE A 114 -3.14 0.18 -2.84
CA ILE A 114 -3.70 -0.33 -4.10
C ILE A 114 -3.75 0.78 -5.15
N THR A 115 -3.35 0.46 -6.39
CA THR A 115 -3.23 1.45 -7.47
C THR A 115 -3.97 1.10 -8.75
N THR A 116 -4.44 -0.15 -8.90
CA THR A 116 -5.00 -0.62 -10.17
C THR A 116 -6.48 -0.97 -10.06
N LYS A 117 -7.22 -0.83 -11.16
CA LYS A 117 -8.61 -1.25 -11.25
C LYS A 117 -8.76 -2.76 -11.13
N GLU A 118 -7.77 -3.51 -11.65
CA GLU A 118 -7.72 -4.97 -11.59
C GLU A 118 -7.60 -5.46 -10.16
N GLU A 119 -6.83 -4.77 -9.31
CA GLU A 119 -6.73 -5.08 -7.87
C GLU A 119 -8.04 -4.78 -7.14
N ILE A 120 -8.68 -3.62 -7.42
CA ILE A 120 -10.00 -3.29 -6.84
C ILE A 120 -11.03 -4.37 -7.18
N ASP A 121 -11.10 -4.79 -8.47
CA ASP A 121 -12.05 -5.78 -8.95
C ASP A 121 -11.82 -7.14 -8.30
N PHE A 122 -10.56 -7.55 -8.18
CA PHE A 122 -10.18 -8.80 -7.56
C PHE A 122 -10.43 -8.77 -6.04
N LEU A 123 -9.89 -7.79 -5.32
CA LEU A 123 -9.98 -7.71 -3.86
C LEU A 123 -11.40 -7.49 -3.35
N SER A 124 -12.27 -6.87 -4.14
CA SER A 124 -13.68 -6.72 -3.77
C SER A 124 -14.43 -8.05 -3.59
N GLN A 125 -13.91 -9.13 -4.18
CA GLN A 125 -14.45 -10.49 -4.08
C GLN A 125 -13.85 -11.30 -2.92
N HIS A 126 -12.76 -10.80 -2.31
CA HIS A 126 -12.04 -11.42 -1.20
C HIS A 126 -12.23 -10.59 0.07
N LYS A 127 -13.06 -11.08 1.00
CA LYS A 127 -13.39 -10.40 2.26
C LYS A 127 -12.99 -11.27 3.47
N GLY A 128 -13.18 -10.74 4.67
CA GLY A 128 -12.86 -11.45 5.91
C GLY A 128 -11.42 -11.25 6.34
N ASN A 129 -10.53 -12.17 6.02
CA ASN A 129 -9.12 -12.07 6.38
C ASN A 129 -8.29 -11.15 5.46
N ILE A 130 -8.85 -10.75 4.32
CA ILE A 130 -8.18 -9.87 3.35
C ILE A 130 -8.77 -8.47 3.46
N THR A 131 -7.89 -7.50 3.69
CA THR A 131 -8.22 -6.07 3.72
C THR A 131 -7.22 -5.30 2.85
N PHE A 132 -7.57 -4.08 2.42
CA PHE A 132 -6.68 -3.28 1.59
C PHE A 132 -6.87 -1.77 1.79
N GLU A 133 -5.84 -1.02 1.45
CA GLU A 133 -5.85 0.43 1.56
C GLU A 133 -5.57 1.13 0.24
N ILE A 134 -6.00 2.38 0.16
CA ILE A 134 -5.67 3.33 -0.90
C ILE A 134 -5.00 4.54 -0.26
N THR A 135 -4.15 5.27 -0.98
CA THR A 135 -3.52 6.49 -0.44
C THR A 135 -4.18 7.76 -0.98
N PRO A 136 -4.10 8.89 -0.26
CA PRO A 136 -4.57 10.18 -0.76
C PRO A 136 -3.89 10.59 -2.07
N GLN A 137 -2.62 10.22 -2.29
CA GLN A 137 -1.88 10.53 -3.49
C GLN A 137 -2.54 9.91 -4.72
N HIS A 138 -2.88 8.60 -4.66
CA HIS A 138 -3.57 7.89 -5.74
C HIS A 138 -5.03 8.33 -5.93
N LEU A 139 -5.63 9.00 -4.94
CA LEU A 139 -6.98 9.60 -5.02
C LEU A 139 -6.97 11.07 -5.45
N THR A 140 -5.80 11.70 -5.59
CA THR A 140 -5.72 13.15 -5.87
C THR A 140 -5.11 13.44 -7.24
N ILE A 141 -4.08 12.71 -7.64
CA ILE A 141 -3.33 12.94 -8.88
C ILE A 141 -3.18 11.64 -9.67
N TYR A 142 -3.09 11.75 -10.99
CA TYR A 142 -2.97 10.60 -11.90
C TYR A 142 -2.05 10.94 -13.09
N ALA A 143 -1.54 9.90 -13.74
CA ALA A 143 -0.71 10.01 -14.93
C ALA A 143 -1.57 10.32 -16.18
N PRO A 144 -1.01 10.98 -17.22
CA PRO A 144 0.37 11.48 -17.29
C PRO A 144 0.58 12.82 -16.57
N ASP A 145 -0.47 13.59 -16.31
CA ASP A 145 -0.45 14.98 -15.82
C ASP A 145 0.42 15.18 -14.57
N CYS A 146 0.41 14.22 -13.64
CA CYS A 146 1.22 14.33 -12.44
C CYS A 146 2.72 14.29 -12.74
N TYR A 147 3.15 13.49 -13.70
CA TYR A 147 4.54 13.42 -14.13
C TYR A 147 4.96 14.62 -14.96
N ASP A 148 4.05 15.16 -15.81
CA ASP A 148 4.28 16.39 -16.56
C ASP A 148 4.52 17.59 -15.65
N LYS A 149 3.73 17.69 -14.56
CA LYS A 149 3.76 18.84 -13.64
C LYS A 149 4.81 18.74 -12.54
N LEU A 150 5.03 17.53 -12.03
CA LEU A 150 5.81 17.29 -10.81
C LEU A 150 7.11 16.49 -11.06
N GLY A 151 7.28 15.89 -12.24
CA GLY A 151 8.46 15.09 -12.56
C GLY A 151 8.69 13.98 -11.53
N THR A 152 9.91 13.88 -11.05
CA THR A 152 10.33 12.90 -10.02
C THR A 152 9.68 13.10 -8.65
N TYR A 153 9.09 14.26 -8.37
CA TYR A 153 8.32 14.46 -7.14
C TYR A 153 7.03 13.64 -7.10
N ALA A 154 6.48 13.26 -8.26
CA ALA A 154 5.34 12.34 -8.37
C ALA A 154 5.75 10.85 -8.36
N GLN A 155 7.06 10.55 -8.32
CA GLN A 155 7.55 9.18 -8.30
C GLN A 155 7.35 8.54 -6.93
N MET A 156 6.55 7.46 -6.88
CA MET A 156 6.30 6.64 -5.70
C MET A 156 6.10 5.16 -6.10
N ASN A 157 6.11 4.24 -5.14
CA ASN A 157 5.92 2.80 -5.34
C ASN A 157 4.74 2.28 -4.49
N PRO A 158 3.70 1.68 -5.11
CA PRO A 158 3.49 1.55 -6.55
C PRO A 158 3.22 2.91 -7.23
N PRO A 159 3.39 3.01 -8.55
CA PRO A 159 3.30 4.31 -9.25
C PRO A 159 1.88 4.84 -9.36
N LEU A 160 1.79 6.15 -9.55
CA LEU A 160 0.55 6.80 -10.00
C LEU A 160 0.19 6.30 -11.41
N ARG A 161 -1.07 5.92 -11.59
CA ARG A 161 -1.60 5.33 -12.82
C ARG A 161 -2.41 6.35 -13.63
N ASP A 162 -2.87 5.94 -14.81
CA ASP A 162 -3.75 6.76 -15.64
C ASP A 162 -5.14 6.95 -15.03
N LYS A 163 -5.92 7.82 -15.69
CA LYS A 163 -7.25 8.20 -15.22
C LYS A 163 -8.21 7.01 -15.06
N SER A 164 -8.08 5.94 -15.85
CA SER A 164 -8.99 4.79 -15.77
C SER A 164 -8.84 4.05 -14.44
N HIS A 165 -7.61 3.94 -13.93
CA HIS A 165 -7.33 3.39 -12.62
C HIS A 165 -7.78 4.34 -11.49
N TYR A 166 -7.46 5.63 -11.60
CA TYR A 166 -7.92 6.67 -10.68
C TYR A 166 -9.45 6.65 -10.50
N ASP A 167 -10.21 6.61 -11.58
CA ASP A 167 -11.67 6.57 -11.54
C ASP A 167 -12.18 5.29 -10.84
N ARG A 168 -11.50 4.15 -11.02
CA ARG A 168 -11.86 2.88 -10.37
C ARG A 168 -11.50 2.88 -8.88
N LEU A 169 -10.41 3.52 -8.47
CA LEU A 169 -10.10 3.73 -7.05
C LEU A 169 -11.21 4.54 -6.37
N TRP A 170 -11.66 5.63 -6.99
CA TRP A 170 -12.79 6.42 -6.48
C TRP A 170 -14.10 5.65 -6.46
N TYR A 171 -14.34 4.78 -7.44
CA TYR A 171 -15.46 3.84 -7.38
C TYR A 171 -15.36 2.95 -6.12
N GLY A 172 -14.17 2.43 -5.83
CA GLY A 172 -13.90 1.64 -4.63
C GLY A 172 -14.23 2.40 -3.34
N VAL A 173 -13.73 3.63 -3.21
CA VAL A 173 -13.99 4.50 -2.05
C VAL A 173 -15.49 4.77 -1.87
N ARG A 174 -16.19 5.20 -2.92
CA ARG A 174 -17.62 5.50 -2.85
C ARG A 174 -18.49 4.31 -2.50
N ASN A 175 -18.06 3.11 -2.86
CA ASN A 175 -18.78 1.85 -2.59
C ASN A 175 -18.25 1.10 -1.35
N ASN A 176 -17.35 1.72 -0.56
CA ASN A 176 -16.75 1.12 0.65
C ASN A 176 -16.08 -0.23 0.35
N LEU A 177 -15.41 -0.36 -0.80
CA LEU A 177 -14.69 -1.58 -1.16
C LEU A 177 -13.34 -1.66 -0.45
N ASN A 178 -12.61 -0.53 -0.33
CA ASN A 178 -11.39 -0.46 0.46
C ASN A 178 -11.71 -0.39 1.96
N ASP A 179 -10.78 -0.85 2.76
CA ASP A 179 -10.94 -0.90 4.21
C ASP A 179 -10.36 0.34 4.89
N THR A 180 -9.22 0.83 4.41
CA THR A 180 -8.53 1.98 5.00
C THR A 180 -8.02 2.96 3.96
N ILE A 181 -7.63 4.14 4.44
CA ILE A 181 -6.82 5.13 3.72
C ILE A 181 -5.54 5.32 4.52
N GLY A 182 -4.40 4.90 3.94
CA GLY A 182 -3.08 5.04 4.52
C GLY A 182 -2.29 6.18 3.89
N SER A 183 -1.33 6.76 4.59
CA SER A 183 -0.56 7.90 4.09
C SER A 183 0.59 7.53 3.17
N ASP A 184 1.10 6.33 3.29
CA ASP A 184 2.37 5.89 2.68
C ASP A 184 3.45 6.98 2.76
N HIS A 185 3.64 7.51 3.99
CA HIS A 185 4.57 8.62 4.24
C HIS A 185 6.01 8.17 4.05
N ALA A 186 6.56 8.42 2.87
CA ALA A 186 7.93 8.10 2.49
C ALA A 186 8.69 9.36 2.02
N PRO A 187 9.07 10.25 2.96
CA PRO A 187 9.73 11.50 2.63
C PRO A 187 11.19 11.28 2.26
N HIS A 188 11.67 12.06 1.30
CA HIS A 188 13.07 12.13 0.91
C HIS A 188 13.56 13.58 0.90
N LEU A 189 14.86 13.76 1.13
CA LEU A 189 15.46 15.10 1.01
C LEU A 189 15.26 15.64 -0.41
N LYS A 190 15.02 16.95 -0.51
CA LYS A 190 14.83 17.63 -1.79
C LYS A 190 15.96 17.35 -2.77
N VAL A 191 17.22 17.42 -2.32
CA VAL A 191 18.42 17.12 -3.12
C VAL A 191 18.40 15.71 -3.72
N ASN A 192 17.73 14.75 -3.09
CA ASN A 192 17.59 13.40 -3.62
C ASN A 192 16.42 13.30 -4.62
N LYS A 193 15.31 13.99 -4.37
CA LYS A 193 14.17 14.07 -5.28
C LYS A 193 14.48 14.83 -6.56
N ASP A 194 15.42 15.79 -6.52
CA ASP A 194 15.88 16.56 -7.67
C ASP A 194 16.79 15.77 -8.63
N LYS A 195 17.20 14.55 -8.25
CA LYS A 195 18.00 13.68 -9.13
C LYS A 195 17.19 13.25 -10.35
N VAL A 196 17.91 13.09 -11.44
CA VAL A 196 17.33 12.58 -12.71
C VAL A 196 16.81 11.16 -12.51
N TYR A 197 15.60 10.87 -13.00
CA TYR A 197 15.06 9.51 -13.04
C TYR A 197 16.00 8.55 -13.80
N PRO A 198 16.27 7.33 -13.35
CA PRO A 198 15.67 6.63 -12.19
C PRO A 198 16.42 6.81 -10.86
N ASN A 199 17.41 7.71 -10.78
CA ASN A 199 18.23 7.88 -9.58
C ASN A 199 17.53 8.69 -8.46
N SER A 200 16.40 9.34 -8.76
CA SER A 200 15.53 9.91 -7.73
C SER A 200 14.85 8.77 -6.95
N PRO A 201 14.83 8.81 -5.60
CA PRO A 201 14.12 7.82 -4.82
C PRO A 201 12.60 7.94 -4.98
N SER A 202 11.90 6.80 -4.97
CA SER A 202 10.44 6.75 -4.95
C SER A 202 9.90 7.00 -3.54
N GLY A 203 8.87 7.82 -3.43
CA GLY A 203 8.18 8.14 -2.19
C GLY A 203 7.72 9.59 -2.14
N MET A 204 6.60 9.80 -1.46
CA MET A 204 5.98 11.11 -1.26
C MET A 204 5.67 11.32 0.23
N PRO A 205 5.75 12.56 0.75
CA PRO A 205 5.25 12.86 2.08
C PRO A 205 3.71 12.74 2.11
N GLY A 206 3.14 12.29 3.23
CA GLY A 206 1.70 12.08 3.32
C GLY A 206 1.11 12.25 4.73
N VAL A 207 1.88 12.02 5.81
CA VAL A 207 1.31 11.97 7.17
C VAL A 207 0.63 13.27 7.60
N GLN A 208 1.19 14.43 7.28
CA GLN A 208 0.60 15.72 7.62
C GLN A 208 -0.56 16.09 6.70
N THR A 209 -0.52 15.66 5.44
CA THR A 209 -1.47 16.09 4.40
C THR A 209 -2.64 15.13 4.22
N LEU A 210 -2.59 13.90 4.76
CA LEU A 210 -3.65 12.92 4.61
C LEU A 210 -5.02 13.50 4.96
N MET A 211 -5.19 13.97 6.20
CA MET A 211 -6.49 14.48 6.66
C MET A 211 -6.93 15.74 5.92
N PRO A 212 -6.11 16.80 5.75
CA PRO A 212 -6.49 17.97 4.98
C PRO A 212 -6.91 17.66 3.54
N VAL A 213 -6.17 16.79 2.83
CA VAL A 213 -6.49 16.39 1.46
C VAL A 213 -7.81 15.63 1.40
N MET A 214 -8.00 14.66 2.30
CA MET A 214 -9.23 13.86 2.31
C MET A 214 -10.45 14.67 2.75
N LEU A 215 -10.31 15.62 3.68
CA LEU A 215 -11.38 16.57 4.04
C LEU A 215 -11.74 17.50 2.87
N ASN A 216 -10.76 17.91 2.07
CA ASN A 216 -11.05 18.63 0.83
C ASN A 216 -11.88 17.77 -0.14
N HIS A 217 -11.57 16.49 -0.28
CA HIS A 217 -12.38 15.56 -1.09
C HIS A 217 -13.79 15.35 -0.51
N VAL A 218 -13.98 15.39 0.82
CA VAL A 218 -15.31 15.42 1.45
C VAL A 218 -16.05 16.71 1.06
N ASN A 219 -15.40 17.87 1.15
CA ASN A 219 -15.96 19.15 0.76
C ASN A 219 -16.37 19.19 -0.73
N ASP A 220 -15.59 18.53 -1.59
CA ASP A 220 -15.89 18.37 -3.03
C ASP A 220 -16.99 17.32 -3.30
N GLY A 221 -17.57 16.69 -2.27
CA GLY A 221 -18.61 15.69 -2.40
C GLY A 221 -18.17 14.34 -2.98
N LYS A 222 -16.87 14.06 -2.99
CA LYS A 222 -16.33 12.80 -3.55
C LYS A 222 -16.52 11.60 -2.62
N LEU A 223 -16.57 11.84 -1.31
CA LEU A 223 -16.93 10.87 -0.28
C LEU A 223 -17.61 11.61 0.89
N THR A 224 -18.30 10.87 1.76
CA THR A 224 -18.91 11.44 2.96
C THR A 224 -17.92 11.52 4.12
N LEU A 225 -18.17 12.40 5.10
CA LEU A 225 -17.37 12.47 6.33
C LEU A 225 -17.39 11.13 7.10
N ASN A 226 -18.55 10.45 7.15
CA ASN A 226 -18.67 9.14 7.80
C ASN A 226 -17.80 8.08 7.13
N GLN A 227 -17.74 8.06 5.79
CA GLN A 227 -16.83 7.17 5.07
C GLN A 227 -15.37 7.46 5.42
N LEU A 228 -14.97 8.74 5.45
CA LEU A 228 -13.62 9.12 5.83
C LEU A 228 -13.29 8.64 7.26
N ILE A 229 -14.17 8.89 8.23
CA ILE A 229 -13.97 8.42 9.62
C ILE A 229 -13.82 6.90 9.67
N ASN A 230 -14.64 6.14 8.94
CA ASN A 230 -14.51 4.70 8.88
C ASN A 230 -13.12 4.28 8.36
N PHE A 231 -12.64 4.89 7.27
CA PHE A 231 -11.37 4.52 6.63
C PHE A 231 -10.14 4.90 7.44
N VAL A 232 -10.17 5.98 8.23
CA VAL A 232 -8.98 6.49 8.94
C VAL A 232 -9.02 6.29 10.46
N CYS A 233 -10.17 5.96 11.04
CA CYS A 233 -10.33 5.79 12.48
C CYS A 233 -10.82 4.38 12.83
N GLU A 234 -12.05 4.01 12.42
CA GLU A 234 -12.69 2.79 12.89
C GLU A 234 -12.09 1.51 12.33
N ASN A 235 -11.90 1.45 11.00
CA ASN A 235 -11.40 0.25 10.35
C ASN A 235 -9.94 -0.07 10.72
N PRO A 236 -9.00 0.91 10.78
CA PRO A 236 -7.65 0.65 11.30
C PRO A 236 -7.66 0.02 12.69
N VAL A 237 -8.53 0.49 13.58
CA VAL A 237 -8.67 -0.07 14.94
C VAL A 237 -9.08 -1.54 14.90
N LYS A 238 -10.04 -1.89 14.04
CA LYS A 238 -10.53 -3.27 13.88
C LYS A 238 -9.47 -4.18 13.27
N ILE A 239 -8.77 -3.70 12.22
CA ILE A 239 -7.76 -4.48 11.49
C ILE A 239 -6.55 -4.78 12.37
N PHE A 240 -6.03 -3.76 13.07
CA PHE A 240 -4.80 -3.85 13.85
C PHE A 240 -5.04 -4.14 15.34
N GLY A 241 -6.29 -4.29 15.79
CA GLY A 241 -6.63 -4.61 17.16
C GLY A 241 -6.24 -3.51 18.17
N ILE A 242 -6.32 -2.24 17.74
CA ILE A 242 -5.96 -1.10 18.60
C ILE A 242 -7.05 -0.90 19.66
N LYS A 243 -6.65 -0.78 20.93
CA LYS A 243 -7.59 -0.61 22.05
C LYS A 243 -7.81 0.86 22.37
N ASN A 244 -9.01 1.19 22.81
CA ASN A 244 -9.40 2.51 23.34
C ASN A 244 -9.12 3.67 22.35
N LYS A 245 -9.38 3.45 21.04
CA LYS A 245 -9.24 4.43 19.97
C LYS A 245 -10.27 4.19 18.85
N GLY A 246 -10.34 5.11 17.90
CA GLY A 246 -11.17 5.01 16.69
C GLY A 246 -12.61 5.51 16.85
N PHE A 247 -13.07 5.70 18.07
CA PHE A 247 -14.43 6.18 18.38
C PHE A 247 -14.38 7.29 19.43
N ILE A 248 -15.33 8.22 19.36
CA ILE A 248 -15.56 9.19 20.44
C ILE A 248 -16.44 8.49 21.48
N LYS A 249 -15.80 8.00 22.54
CA LYS A 249 -16.42 7.23 23.61
C LYS A 249 -15.72 7.50 24.93
N GLU A 250 -16.46 7.46 26.04
CA GLU A 250 -15.89 7.62 27.38
C GLU A 250 -14.81 6.56 27.64
N GLY A 251 -13.64 6.98 28.14
CA GLY A 251 -12.50 6.12 28.41
C GLY A 251 -11.60 5.80 27.19
N TYR A 252 -11.84 6.40 26.02
CA TYR A 252 -11.04 6.21 24.78
C TYR A 252 -10.02 7.32 24.60
#